data_66c115d213590ba88921c58a9c8be7a6
#
_entry.id   66c115d213590ba88921c58a9c8be7a6
#
_cell.length_a   1.000
_cell.length_b   1.000
_cell.length_c   1.000
_cell.angle_alpha   90.00
_cell.angle_beta   90.00
_cell.angle_gamma   90.00
#
_symmetry.space_group_name_H-M   'P 1'
#
loop_
_entity.id
_entity.type
_entity.pdbx_description
1 polymer ?
#
loop_
_entity_poly.entity_id
_entity_poly.type
_entity_poly.pdbx_seq_one_letter_code
_entity_poly.pdbx_strand_id
1 'polypeptide(L)' 'MRKLNEIWKVKEGSKVLWKLQAPKGILTFKTKKQAVAWQNASK' A
#
# COMPACT_ATOMS: atom_id res chain seq x y z
N MET A 1 -4.83 -12.28 -8.58
CA MET A 1 -5.18 -10.86 -8.42
C MET A 1 -5.23 -10.45 -6.97
N ARG A 2 -4.80 -9.24 -6.67
CA ARG A 2 -4.87 -8.74 -5.29
C ARG A 2 -6.26 -8.18 -5.01
N LYS A 3 -6.66 -8.30 -3.75
CA LYS A 3 -7.95 -7.76 -3.33
C LYS A 3 -7.84 -6.25 -3.14
N LEU A 4 -8.97 -5.56 -3.24
CA LEU A 4 -9.00 -4.14 -2.94
C LEU A 4 -8.57 -3.88 -1.50
N ASN A 5 -7.82 -2.79 -1.31
CA ASN A 5 -7.30 -2.37 -0.01
C ASN A 5 -6.30 -3.35 0.59
N GLU A 6 -5.76 -4.27 -0.22
CA GLU A 6 -4.69 -5.14 0.25
C GLU A 6 -3.38 -4.37 0.32
N ILE A 7 -2.63 -4.58 1.40
CA ILE A 7 -1.34 -3.94 1.61
C ILE A 7 -0.26 -5.02 1.63
N TRP A 8 0.85 -4.76 0.92
CA TRP A 8 1.99 -5.69 0.95
C TRP A 8 3.28 -4.90 0.94
N LYS A 9 4.33 -5.55 1.42
CA LYS A 9 5.66 -4.97 1.51
C LYS A 9 6.45 -5.26 0.24
N VAL A 10 7.14 -4.24 -0.27
CA VAL A 10 8.02 -4.37 -1.43
C VAL A 10 9.39 -3.83 -1.05
N LYS A 11 10.41 -4.60 -1.35
CA LYS A 11 11.78 -4.17 -1.09
C LYS A 11 12.45 -3.82 -2.40
N GLU A 12 12.95 -2.60 -2.49
CA GLU A 12 13.68 -2.12 -3.65
C GLU A 12 15.05 -1.62 -3.21
N GLY A 13 16.09 -2.36 -3.57
CA GLY A 13 17.44 -2.02 -3.14
C GLY A 13 17.52 -2.02 -1.63
N SER A 14 17.94 -0.90 -1.05
CA SER A 14 18.04 -0.76 0.39
C SER A 14 16.79 -0.13 1.02
N LYS A 15 15.75 0.11 0.22
CA LYS A 15 14.54 0.76 0.71
C LYS A 15 13.39 -0.22 0.78
N VAL A 16 12.51 0.00 1.74
CA VAL A 16 11.28 -0.79 1.87
C VAL A 16 10.10 0.14 1.59
N LEU A 17 9.24 -0.30 0.69
CA LEU A 17 8.04 0.43 0.33
C LEU A 17 6.82 -0.43 0.62
N TRP A 18 5.70 0.22 0.86
CA TRP A 18 4.43 -0.44 1.10
C TRP A 18 3.49 -0.10 -0.02
N LYS A 19 2.92 -1.12 -0.64
CA LYS A 19 1.99 -0.95 -1.74
C LYS A 19 0.59 -1.25 -1.27
N LEU A 20 -0.39 -0.59 -1.90
CA LEU A 20 -1.79 -0.79 -1.58
C LEU A 20 -2.58 -0.87 -2.87
N GLN A 21 -3.44 -1.87 -2.96
CA GLN A 21 -4.31 -2.01 -4.13
C GLN A 21 -5.51 -1.10 -3.99
N ALA A 22 -5.48 0.03 -4.70
CA ALA A 22 -6.58 0.98 -4.73
C ALA A 22 -7.47 0.70 -5.94
N PRO A 23 -8.73 1.19 -5.92
CA PRO A 23 -9.63 1.01 -7.07
C PRO A 23 -9.08 1.56 -8.38
N LYS A 24 -8.29 2.62 -8.31
CA LYS A 24 -7.72 3.24 -9.50
C LYS A 24 -6.36 2.67 -9.89
N GLY A 25 -5.78 1.82 -9.07
CA GLY A 25 -4.47 1.27 -9.34
C GLY A 25 -3.71 1.01 -8.05
N ILE A 26 -2.40 0.87 -8.17
CA ILE A 26 -1.56 0.57 -7.02
C ILE A 26 -0.91 1.85 -6.51
N LEU A 27 -1.07 2.11 -5.20
CA LEU A 27 -0.45 3.24 -4.54
C LEU A 27 0.80 2.78 -3.81
N THR A 28 1.77 3.67 -3.69
CA THR A 28 3.02 3.39 -3.00
C THR A 28 3.18 4.33 -1.81
N PHE A 29 3.53 3.75 -0.66
CA PHE A 29 3.74 4.50 0.57
C PHE A 29 5.11 4.16 1.13
N LYS A 30 5.70 5.10 1.87
CA LYS A 30 7.01 4.89 2.47
C LYS A 30 6.92 4.10 3.77
N THR A 31 5.78 4.13 4.45
CA THR A 31 5.59 3.42 5.70
C THR A 31 4.26 2.68 5.68
N LYS A 32 4.20 1.60 6.48
CA LYS A 32 2.97 0.85 6.62
C LYS A 32 1.88 1.71 7.26
N LYS A 33 2.26 2.58 8.18
CA LYS A 33 1.32 3.45 8.85
C LYS A 33 0.56 4.32 7.86
N GLN A 34 1.26 4.85 6.85
CA GLN A 34 0.62 5.66 5.82
C GLN A 34 -0.34 4.83 4.98
N ALA A 35 0.05 3.61 4.63
CA ALA A 35 -0.81 2.73 3.85
C ALA A 35 -2.07 2.36 4.64
N VAL A 36 -1.92 2.05 5.92
CA VAL A 36 -3.06 1.71 6.76
C VAL A 36 -4.00 2.90 6.95
N ALA A 37 -3.42 4.08 7.10
CA ALA A 37 -4.23 5.29 7.23
C ALA A 37 -5.09 5.52 5.99
N TRP A 38 -4.50 5.33 4.82
CA TRP A 38 -5.26 5.45 3.57
C TRP A 38 -6.35 4.39 3.49
N GLN A 39 -6.01 3.16 3.86
CA GLN A 39 -6.95 2.05 3.84
C GLN A 39 -8.16 2.35 4.73
N ASN A 40 -7.91 2.88 5.92
CA ASN A 40 -9.00 3.23 6.84
C ASN A 40 -9.84 4.39 6.32
N ALA A 41 -9.20 5.36 5.69
CA ALA A 41 -9.91 6.53 5.18
C ALA A 41 -10.80 6.19 3.99
N SER A 42 -10.51 5.10 3.28
CA SER A 42 -11.24 4.76 2.06
C SER A 42 -12.40 3.78 2.31
N LYS A 43 -12.72 3.50 3.54
CA LYS A 43 -13.85 2.61 3.86
C LYS A 43 -15.18 3.25 3.50
#